data_438cbb76aa98c2cb9c5271e054fd3002
#
_entry.id   438cbb76aa98c2cb9c5271e054fd3002
#
_cell.length_a   1.000
_cell.length_b   1.000
_cell.length_c   1.000
_cell.angle_alpha   90.00
_cell.angle_beta   90.00
_cell.angle_gamma   90.00
#
_symmetry.space_group_name_H-M   'P 1'
#
loop_
_entity.id
_entity.type
_entity.pdbx_description
1 polymer ?
#
loop_
_entity_poly.entity_id
_entity_poly.type
_entity_poly.pdbx_seq_one_letter_code
_entity_poly.pdbx_strand_id
1 'polypeptide(L)'
;MIFALIGNQNCGKTTLFNQLTGANQHVGNFPGVTVDQKVGEIKEHKNCSVVDLPGIYSLRPYTSEEIVTRDFLINEKPDAIINIVDATNIERNLYLTLQLLEMQIPMVLALNMMDEVRNNGGSIDVMGMSEKLGIPVVPISAVKAEGISELVEKVIRTAEKKKYPKITDFCEKGPVHRCIHALSHQVEDHAQNLGISPRFAATKVVENDVEIIKKLNFSRNEFEMMQHLSLIHISEPTRRTP
;
A
#
# COMPACT_ATOMS: atom_id res chain seq x y z
N MET A 1 4.45 1.93 18.70
CA MET A 1 4.16 2.11 17.25
C MET A 1 3.77 0.78 16.66
N ILE A 2 2.80 0.78 15.74
CA ILE A 2 2.32 -0.41 15.04
C ILE A 2 2.68 -0.30 13.57
N PHE A 3 3.38 -1.29 13.02
CA PHE A 3 3.75 -1.33 11.62
C PHE A 3 3.00 -2.45 10.90
N ALA A 4 2.49 -2.18 9.71
CA ALA A 4 1.87 -3.17 8.84
C ALA A 4 2.90 -3.73 7.86
N LEU A 5 3.17 -5.04 7.90
CA LEU A 5 4.02 -5.71 6.91
C LEU A 5 3.15 -6.25 5.77
N ILE A 6 3.36 -5.72 4.58
CA ILE A 6 2.53 -5.98 3.39
C ILE A 6 3.42 -6.33 2.20
N GLY A 7 2.99 -7.29 1.41
CA GLY A 7 3.66 -7.65 0.16
C GLY A 7 2.94 -8.75 -0.59
N ASN A 8 3.42 -9.04 -1.77
CA ASN A 8 2.86 -10.11 -2.60
C ASN A 8 3.15 -11.49 -1.98
N GLN A 9 2.42 -12.49 -2.45
CA GLN A 9 2.76 -13.87 -2.09
C GLN A 9 4.18 -14.21 -2.59
N ASN A 10 4.92 -14.98 -1.78
CA ASN A 10 6.29 -15.43 -2.06
C ASN A 10 7.36 -14.32 -2.17
N CYS A 11 7.10 -13.08 -1.78
CA CYS A 11 8.10 -12.00 -1.74
C CYS A 11 9.08 -12.09 -0.55
N GLY A 12 8.97 -13.13 0.30
CA GLY A 12 9.81 -13.30 1.49
C GLY A 12 9.25 -12.66 2.77
N LYS A 13 7.96 -12.32 2.80
CA LYS A 13 7.28 -11.63 3.91
C LYS A 13 7.42 -12.37 5.24
N THR A 14 7.13 -13.66 5.29
CA THR A 14 7.26 -14.49 6.51
C THR A 14 8.71 -14.55 7.01
N THR A 15 9.68 -14.65 6.09
CA THR A 15 11.11 -14.63 6.44
C THR A 15 11.48 -13.29 7.08
N LEU A 16 11.06 -12.17 6.47
CA LEU A 16 11.30 -10.84 7.03
C LEU A 16 10.63 -10.67 8.39
N PHE A 17 9.37 -11.09 8.54
CA PHE A 17 8.66 -11.05 9.81
C PHE A 17 9.43 -11.77 10.93
N ASN A 18 9.93 -12.98 10.66
CA ASN A 18 10.73 -13.75 11.60
C ASN A 18 12.07 -13.06 11.93
N GLN A 19 12.71 -12.40 10.97
CA GLN A 19 13.92 -11.62 11.22
C GLN A 19 13.65 -10.42 12.13
N LEU A 20 12.53 -9.72 11.93
CA LEU A 20 12.13 -8.56 12.71
C LEU A 20 11.75 -8.92 14.15
N THR A 21 11.00 -10.01 14.35
CA THR A 21 10.35 -10.33 15.64
C THR A 21 11.05 -11.43 16.45
N GLY A 22 11.74 -12.36 15.77
CA GLY A 22 12.32 -13.52 16.45
C GLY A 22 11.25 -14.46 17.02
N ALA A 23 11.41 -14.83 18.31
CA ALA A 23 10.50 -15.74 19.00
C ALA A 23 9.26 -15.06 19.62
N ASN A 24 9.21 -13.74 19.66
CA ASN A 24 8.12 -12.97 20.30
C ASN A 24 6.98 -12.71 19.32
N GLN A 25 6.22 -13.75 19.05
CA GLN A 25 5.11 -13.72 18.08
C GLN A 25 3.82 -14.23 18.74
N HIS A 26 2.71 -13.55 18.44
CA HIS A 26 1.37 -14.01 18.75
C HIS A 26 0.64 -14.34 17.45
N VAL A 27 0.03 -15.51 17.41
CA VAL A 27 -0.76 -15.97 16.27
C VAL A 27 -2.21 -16.03 16.69
N GLY A 28 -3.09 -15.44 15.89
CA GLY A 28 -4.53 -15.45 16.06
C GLY A 28 -5.22 -15.34 14.71
N ASN A 29 -6.48 -14.98 14.69
CA ASN A 29 -7.21 -14.67 13.46
C ASN A 29 -7.63 -13.20 13.47
N PHE A 30 -7.75 -12.61 12.29
CA PHE A 30 -8.38 -11.30 12.17
C PHE A 30 -9.84 -11.39 12.61
N PRO A 31 -10.38 -10.34 13.28
CA PRO A 31 -11.75 -10.36 13.77
C PRO A 31 -12.77 -10.67 12.69
N GLY A 32 -13.64 -11.68 12.95
CA GLY A 32 -14.74 -12.04 12.07
C GLY A 32 -14.40 -12.83 10.80
N VAL A 33 -13.15 -13.26 10.63
CA VAL A 33 -12.69 -14.04 9.47
C VAL A 33 -11.73 -15.16 9.88
N THR A 34 -11.55 -16.15 9.01
CA THR A 34 -10.63 -17.29 9.20
C THR A 34 -9.21 -17.01 8.67
N VAL A 35 -8.84 -15.74 8.57
CA VAL A 35 -7.51 -15.32 8.08
C VAL A 35 -6.58 -15.16 9.27
N ASP A 36 -5.41 -15.79 9.19
CA ASP A 36 -4.39 -15.75 10.24
C ASP A 36 -3.83 -14.34 10.41
N GLN A 37 -3.75 -13.90 11.67
CA GLN A 37 -3.07 -12.68 12.09
C GLN A 37 -1.83 -13.06 12.90
N LYS A 38 -0.68 -12.53 12.51
CA LYS A 38 0.56 -12.65 13.27
C LYS A 38 1.02 -11.27 13.69
N VAL A 39 1.24 -11.12 14.99
CA VAL A 39 1.73 -9.87 15.59
C VAL A 39 3.00 -10.19 16.39
N GLY A 40 4.03 -9.37 16.26
CA GLY A 40 5.26 -9.56 17.00
C GLY A 40 5.93 -8.25 17.37
N GLU A 41 6.64 -8.22 18.49
CA GLU A 41 7.48 -7.09 18.88
C GLU A 41 8.78 -7.11 18.07
N ILE A 42 9.21 -5.93 17.60
CA ILE A 42 10.48 -5.79 16.89
C ILE A 42 11.63 -5.95 17.88
N LYS A 43 12.62 -6.79 17.52
CA LYS A 43 13.84 -6.99 18.32
C LYS A 43 14.48 -5.64 18.65
N GLU A 44 14.95 -5.48 19.89
CA GLU A 44 15.61 -4.27 20.38
C GLU A 44 14.74 -3.00 20.45
N HIS A 45 13.47 -3.07 19.96
CA HIS A 45 12.52 -1.96 19.94
C HIS A 45 11.17 -2.37 20.55
N LYS A 46 11.14 -2.62 21.87
CA LYS A 46 9.96 -3.12 22.62
C LYS A 46 8.66 -2.30 22.48
N ASN A 47 8.78 -1.02 22.06
CA ASN A 47 7.62 -0.15 21.83
C ASN A 47 7.13 -0.19 20.38
N CYS A 48 7.69 -1.06 19.56
CA CYS A 48 7.36 -1.22 18.14
C CYS A 48 6.90 -2.65 17.89
N SER A 49 5.70 -2.80 17.36
CA SER A 49 5.15 -4.09 16.92
C SER A 49 4.93 -4.09 15.42
N VAL A 50 5.03 -5.25 14.82
CA VAL A 50 4.73 -5.48 13.42
C VAL A 50 3.59 -6.49 13.30
N VAL A 51 2.62 -6.17 12.45
CA VAL A 51 1.50 -7.03 12.09
C VAL A 51 1.76 -7.60 10.71
N ASP A 52 1.88 -8.93 10.61
CA ASP A 52 2.02 -9.63 9.33
C ASP A 52 0.66 -9.76 8.67
N LEU A 53 0.42 -9.00 7.60
CA LEU A 53 -0.81 -9.04 6.83
C LEU A 53 -0.71 -10.14 5.75
N PRO A 54 -1.85 -10.69 5.29
CA PRO A 54 -1.86 -11.67 4.24
C PRO A 54 -1.11 -11.23 2.98
N GLY A 55 -0.53 -12.19 2.25
CA GLY A 55 0.10 -11.91 0.95
C GLY A 55 -0.96 -11.64 -0.11
N ILE A 56 -0.95 -10.44 -0.67
CA ILE A 56 -1.94 -9.97 -1.64
C ILE A 56 -1.27 -9.39 -2.88
N TYR A 57 -2.01 -9.29 -3.97
CA TYR A 57 -1.52 -8.66 -5.21
C TYR A 57 -2.13 -7.29 -5.46
N SER A 58 -3.26 -6.98 -4.82
CA SER A 58 -3.96 -5.71 -4.95
C SER A 58 -4.79 -5.41 -3.69
N LEU A 59 -5.29 -4.18 -3.59
CA LEU A 59 -6.28 -3.79 -2.57
C LEU A 59 -7.74 -3.87 -3.10
N ARG A 60 -7.97 -4.69 -4.14
CA ARG A 60 -9.31 -4.95 -4.66
C ARG A 60 -10.00 -6.03 -3.84
N PRO A 61 -11.32 -5.96 -3.60
CA PRO A 61 -12.04 -6.88 -2.72
C PRO A 61 -12.40 -8.21 -3.41
N TYR A 62 -11.42 -8.90 -4.00
CA TYR A 62 -11.67 -10.20 -4.67
C TYR A 62 -11.54 -11.38 -3.71
N THR A 63 -10.65 -11.29 -2.73
CA THR A 63 -10.40 -12.35 -1.75
C THR A 63 -10.56 -11.83 -0.33
N SER A 64 -10.74 -12.76 0.64
CA SER A 64 -10.81 -12.42 2.06
C SER A 64 -9.53 -11.74 2.55
N GLU A 65 -8.38 -12.14 2.03
CA GLU A 65 -7.06 -11.61 2.38
C GLU A 65 -6.91 -10.15 1.96
N GLU A 66 -7.39 -9.79 0.76
CA GLU A 66 -7.36 -8.42 0.24
C GLU A 66 -8.30 -7.51 1.03
N ILE A 67 -9.49 -8.00 1.37
CA ILE A 67 -10.47 -7.28 2.19
C ILE A 67 -9.88 -7.03 3.60
N VAL A 68 -9.36 -8.07 4.25
CA VAL A 68 -8.76 -7.97 5.59
C VAL A 68 -7.60 -6.98 5.60
N THR A 69 -6.69 -7.05 4.64
CA THR A 69 -5.55 -6.13 4.54
C THR A 69 -6.02 -4.69 4.38
N ARG A 70 -6.95 -4.44 3.47
CA ARG A 70 -7.51 -3.11 3.23
C ARG A 70 -8.24 -2.56 4.47
N ASP A 71 -9.08 -3.37 5.08
CA ASP A 71 -9.85 -2.97 6.26
C ASP A 71 -8.94 -2.72 7.47
N PHE A 72 -7.87 -3.49 7.64
CA PHE A 72 -6.84 -3.22 8.64
C PHE A 72 -6.21 -1.84 8.43
N LEU A 73 -5.80 -1.50 7.21
CA LEU A 73 -5.18 -0.21 6.91
C LEU A 73 -6.12 0.97 7.16
N ILE A 74 -7.42 0.81 6.86
CA ILE A 74 -8.43 1.87 7.03
C ILE A 74 -8.81 2.05 8.51
N ASN A 75 -9.02 0.94 9.24
CA ASN A 75 -9.58 0.98 10.58
C ASN A 75 -8.50 1.12 11.66
N GLU A 76 -7.41 0.35 11.57
CA GLU A 76 -6.35 0.32 12.59
C GLU A 76 -5.31 1.44 12.40
N LYS A 77 -5.22 2.02 11.19
CA LYS A 77 -4.34 3.15 10.85
C LYS A 77 -2.93 2.97 11.41
N PRO A 78 -2.16 2.00 10.92
CA PRO A 78 -0.81 1.74 11.41
C PRO A 78 0.08 2.99 11.28
N ASP A 79 1.06 3.14 12.17
CA ASP A 79 2.00 4.27 12.17
C ASP A 79 2.86 4.31 10.91
N ALA A 80 3.16 3.13 10.33
CA ALA A 80 3.78 3.03 9.01
C ALA A 80 3.54 1.65 8.37
N ILE A 81 3.73 1.59 7.05
CA ILE A 81 3.74 0.37 6.25
C ILE A 81 5.19 -0.02 5.93
N ILE A 82 5.52 -1.29 6.13
CA ILE A 82 6.70 -1.95 5.56
C ILE A 82 6.20 -2.73 4.34
N ASN A 83 6.40 -2.17 3.15
CA ASN A 83 6.02 -2.84 1.90
C ASN A 83 7.20 -3.67 1.40
N ILE A 84 7.11 -4.99 1.47
CA ILE A 84 8.14 -5.89 0.96
C ILE A 84 7.89 -6.24 -0.50
N VAL A 85 8.91 -6.05 -1.32
CA VAL A 85 8.91 -6.22 -2.78
C VAL A 85 10.01 -7.19 -3.17
N ASP A 86 9.69 -8.16 -4.00
CA ASP A 86 10.65 -9.07 -4.61
C ASP A 86 11.41 -8.34 -5.72
N ALA A 87 12.72 -8.15 -5.51
CA ALA A 87 13.61 -7.46 -6.45
C ALA A 87 13.82 -8.23 -7.76
N THR A 88 13.58 -9.53 -7.78
CA THR A 88 13.70 -10.36 -9.00
C THR A 88 12.47 -10.28 -9.88
N ASN A 89 11.35 -9.75 -9.34
CA ASN A 89 10.07 -9.61 -10.05
C ASN A 89 9.38 -8.26 -9.71
N ILE A 90 10.11 -7.17 -9.89
CA ILE A 90 9.71 -5.82 -9.48
C ILE A 90 8.38 -5.39 -10.10
N GLU A 91 8.22 -5.56 -11.41
CA GLU A 91 7.03 -5.06 -12.14
C GLU A 91 5.73 -5.57 -11.54
N ARG A 92 5.68 -6.87 -11.25
CA ARG A 92 4.50 -7.48 -10.64
C ARG A 92 4.23 -6.97 -9.23
N ASN A 93 5.29 -6.72 -8.47
CA ASN A 93 5.17 -6.32 -7.06
C ASN A 93 4.83 -4.83 -6.92
N LEU A 94 5.31 -3.97 -7.82
CA LEU A 94 5.05 -2.53 -7.78
C LEU A 94 3.57 -2.17 -7.95
N TYR A 95 2.75 -3.03 -8.57
CA TYR A 95 1.33 -2.76 -8.71
C TYR A 95 0.64 -2.56 -7.34
N LEU A 96 0.92 -3.44 -6.37
CA LEU A 96 0.44 -3.27 -4.98
C LEU A 96 1.06 -2.03 -4.33
N THR A 97 2.36 -1.79 -4.53
CA THR A 97 3.07 -0.63 -3.99
C THR A 97 2.38 0.68 -4.39
N LEU A 98 2.02 0.84 -5.68
CA LEU A 98 1.36 2.05 -6.16
C LEU A 98 0.00 2.28 -5.49
N GLN A 99 -0.77 1.23 -5.24
CA GLN A 99 -2.04 1.33 -4.52
C GLN A 99 -1.85 1.71 -3.04
N LEU A 100 -0.80 1.20 -2.39
CA LEU A 100 -0.45 1.57 -1.02
C LEU A 100 -0.03 3.04 -0.91
N LEU A 101 0.68 3.56 -1.91
CA LEU A 101 1.06 4.99 -1.97
C LEU A 101 -0.17 5.91 -2.01
N GLU A 102 -1.23 5.51 -2.70
CA GLU A 102 -2.50 6.27 -2.75
C GLU A 102 -3.19 6.36 -1.39
N MET A 103 -2.96 5.41 -0.48
CA MET A 103 -3.56 5.44 0.87
C MET A 103 -2.98 6.54 1.77
N GLN A 104 -1.85 7.13 1.42
CA GLN A 104 -1.21 8.20 2.18
C GLN A 104 -0.92 7.81 3.64
N ILE A 105 -0.42 6.59 3.85
CA ILE A 105 0.14 6.13 5.13
C ILE A 105 1.66 6.22 5.02
N PRO A 106 2.40 6.64 6.07
CA PRO A 106 3.86 6.60 6.08
C PRO A 106 4.36 5.23 5.66
N MET A 107 5.32 5.15 4.72
CA MET A 107 5.72 3.87 4.14
C MET A 107 7.21 3.81 3.84
N VAL A 108 7.79 2.63 4.02
CA VAL A 108 9.13 2.25 3.57
C VAL A 108 9.01 1.01 2.70
N LEU A 109 9.69 1.00 1.55
CA LEU A 109 9.78 -0.15 0.68
C LEU A 109 11.02 -0.96 1.04
N ALA A 110 10.81 -2.23 1.44
CA ALA A 110 11.86 -3.23 1.65
C ALA A 110 12.06 -4.01 0.34
N LEU A 111 13.13 -3.69 -0.39
CA LEU A 111 13.48 -4.33 -1.66
C LEU A 111 14.24 -5.61 -1.36
N ASN A 112 13.54 -6.75 -1.32
CA ASN A 112 14.05 -8.05 -0.89
C ASN A 112 14.65 -8.86 -2.05
N MET A 113 15.38 -9.93 -1.71
CA MET A 113 16.08 -10.82 -2.66
C MET A 113 17.22 -10.13 -3.41
N MET A 114 17.81 -9.09 -2.82
CA MET A 114 18.95 -8.38 -3.43
C MET A 114 20.19 -9.26 -3.57
N ASP A 115 20.33 -10.30 -2.79
CA ASP A 115 21.35 -11.32 -2.95
C ASP A 115 21.16 -12.12 -4.24
N GLU A 116 19.94 -12.46 -4.62
CA GLU A 116 19.65 -13.14 -5.89
C GLU A 116 19.92 -12.22 -7.09
N VAL A 117 19.54 -10.94 -7.01
CA VAL A 117 19.85 -9.96 -8.05
C VAL A 117 21.37 -9.86 -8.27
N ARG A 118 22.14 -9.75 -7.18
CA ARG A 118 23.62 -9.70 -7.27
C ARG A 118 24.22 -10.99 -7.80
N ASN A 119 23.73 -12.15 -7.36
CA ASN A 119 24.22 -13.46 -7.83
C ASN A 119 23.98 -13.66 -9.33
N ASN A 120 22.91 -13.08 -9.87
CA ASN A 120 22.59 -13.10 -11.30
C ASN A 120 23.29 -11.98 -12.10
N GLY A 121 24.23 -11.25 -11.48
CA GLY A 121 24.97 -10.17 -12.12
C GLY A 121 24.15 -8.88 -12.37
N GLY A 122 22.96 -8.80 -11.76
CA GLY A 122 22.09 -7.62 -11.86
C GLY A 122 22.40 -6.54 -10.83
N SER A 123 21.89 -5.33 -11.09
CA SER A 123 21.91 -4.21 -10.17
C SER A 123 20.62 -3.42 -10.27
N ILE A 124 20.23 -2.75 -9.18
CA ILE A 124 19.04 -1.88 -9.14
C ILE A 124 19.46 -0.51 -8.63
N ASP A 125 19.03 0.54 -9.32
CA ASP A 125 19.19 1.92 -8.86
C ASP A 125 18.19 2.22 -7.73
N VAL A 126 18.59 1.89 -6.50
CA VAL A 126 17.77 2.06 -5.28
C VAL A 126 17.47 3.53 -5.02
N MET A 127 18.42 4.43 -5.30
CA MET A 127 18.24 5.87 -5.11
C MET A 127 17.23 6.44 -6.09
N GLY A 128 17.39 6.15 -7.38
CA GLY A 128 16.44 6.56 -8.41
C GLY A 128 15.04 5.98 -8.18
N MET A 129 14.95 4.74 -7.68
CA MET A 129 13.66 4.14 -7.30
C MET A 129 13.00 4.89 -6.13
N SER A 130 13.78 5.24 -5.09
CA SER A 130 13.29 6.02 -3.95
C SER A 130 12.80 7.41 -4.37
N GLU A 131 13.51 8.09 -5.26
CA GLU A 131 13.12 9.39 -5.80
C GLU A 131 11.83 9.30 -6.62
N LYS A 132 11.72 8.30 -7.51
CA LYS A 132 10.53 8.11 -8.37
C LYS A 132 9.29 7.69 -7.59
N LEU A 133 9.43 6.89 -6.55
CA LEU A 133 8.31 6.48 -5.70
C LEU A 133 7.98 7.52 -4.61
N GLY A 134 8.90 8.44 -4.31
CA GLY A 134 8.71 9.47 -3.27
C GLY A 134 8.70 8.93 -1.85
N ILE A 135 9.26 7.72 -1.63
CA ILE A 135 9.37 7.04 -0.34
C ILE A 135 10.76 6.44 -0.16
N PRO A 136 11.22 6.20 1.08
CA PRO A 136 12.47 5.47 1.30
C PRO A 136 12.39 4.04 0.75
N VAL A 137 13.46 3.62 0.06
CA VAL A 137 13.67 2.23 -0.39
C VAL A 137 14.90 1.69 0.30
N VAL A 138 14.80 0.52 0.93
CA VAL A 138 15.90 -0.16 1.62
C VAL A 138 16.15 -1.51 0.95
N PRO A 139 17.33 -1.74 0.36
CA PRO A 139 17.68 -3.03 -0.20
C PRO A 139 17.98 -4.03 0.93
N ILE A 140 17.36 -5.20 0.88
CA ILE A 140 17.52 -6.24 1.90
C ILE A 140 17.70 -7.64 1.28
N SER A 141 18.24 -8.55 2.09
CA SER A 141 18.07 -9.99 1.91
C SER A 141 17.55 -10.58 3.22
N ALA A 142 16.26 -10.89 3.27
CA ALA A 142 15.63 -11.46 4.46
C ALA A 142 16.23 -12.81 4.85
N VAL A 143 16.65 -13.62 3.87
CA VAL A 143 17.29 -14.94 4.09
C VAL A 143 18.67 -14.76 4.73
N LYS A 144 19.46 -13.79 4.29
CA LYS A 144 20.81 -13.51 4.81
C LYS A 144 20.83 -12.52 5.98
N ALA A 145 19.66 -12.01 6.40
CA ALA A 145 19.52 -10.95 7.39
C ALA A 145 20.30 -9.65 7.04
N GLU A 146 20.52 -9.39 5.74
CA GLU A 146 21.19 -8.16 5.27
C GLU A 146 20.20 -7.00 5.20
N GLY A 147 20.59 -5.80 5.66
CA GLY A 147 19.80 -4.56 5.57
C GLY A 147 18.63 -4.46 6.57
N ILE A 148 18.46 -5.44 7.47
CA ILE A 148 17.31 -5.48 8.39
C ILE A 148 17.35 -4.35 9.41
N SER A 149 18.51 -4.07 10.02
CA SER A 149 18.67 -2.98 10.99
C SER A 149 18.43 -1.61 10.34
N GLU A 150 18.93 -1.38 9.13
CA GLU A 150 18.66 -0.16 8.37
C GLU A 150 17.16 0.01 8.07
N LEU A 151 16.48 -1.09 7.69
CA LEU A 151 15.04 -1.07 7.46
C LEU A 151 14.27 -0.66 8.72
N VAL A 152 14.59 -1.25 9.87
CA VAL A 152 13.95 -0.93 11.16
C VAL A 152 14.17 0.54 11.53
N GLU A 153 15.39 1.04 11.48
CA GLU A 153 15.66 2.46 11.75
C GLU A 153 14.90 3.38 10.78
N LYS A 154 14.86 3.01 9.51
CA LYS A 154 14.21 3.82 8.48
C LYS A 154 12.70 3.88 8.70
N VAL A 155 12.04 2.75 9.04
CA VAL A 155 10.60 2.74 9.26
C VAL A 155 10.21 3.50 10.52
N ILE A 156 10.98 3.36 11.63
CA ILE A 156 10.76 4.12 12.86
C ILE A 156 10.85 5.62 12.58
N ARG A 157 11.92 6.08 11.93
CA ARG A 157 12.09 7.50 11.56
C ARG A 157 11.00 8.02 10.62
N THR A 158 10.47 7.16 9.75
CA THR A 158 9.39 7.51 8.82
C THR A 158 8.08 7.70 9.57
N ALA A 159 7.77 6.80 10.51
CA ALA A 159 6.60 6.89 11.39
C ALA A 159 6.66 8.10 12.33
N GLU A 160 7.77 8.27 13.08
CA GLU A 160 7.95 9.39 14.03
C GLU A 160 7.80 10.76 13.35
N LYS A 161 8.37 10.91 12.15
CA LYS A 161 8.32 12.16 11.38
C LYS A 161 7.04 12.30 10.55
N LYS A 162 6.14 11.31 10.61
CA LYS A 162 4.92 11.25 9.79
C LYS A 162 5.20 11.56 8.32
N LYS A 163 6.23 10.88 7.77
CA LYS A 163 6.63 11.09 6.38
C LYS A 163 5.69 10.34 5.44
N TYR A 164 4.70 11.05 4.96
CA TYR A 164 3.77 10.53 3.95
C TYR A 164 4.44 10.40 2.57
N PRO A 165 3.94 9.50 1.71
CA PRO A 165 4.37 9.42 0.32
C PRO A 165 4.24 10.78 -0.39
N LYS A 166 5.31 11.20 -1.07
CA LYS A 166 5.33 12.49 -1.78
C LYS A 166 4.64 12.42 -3.13
N ILE A 167 4.65 11.22 -3.73
CA ILE A 167 4.10 10.97 -5.06
C ILE A 167 3.00 9.92 -4.90
N THR A 168 1.80 10.24 -5.34
CA THR A 168 0.63 9.35 -5.29
C THR A 168 -0.02 9.22 -6.65
N ASP A 169 0.42 10.01 -7.62
CA ASP A 169 -0.12 10.04 -8.96
C ASP A 169 0.89 9.47 -9.97
N PHE A 170 0.64 8.24 -10.36
CA PHE A 170 1.41 7.50 -11.37
C PHE A 170 0.61 7.29 -12.65
N CYS A 171 -0.57 7.92 -12.76
CA CYS A 171 -1.42 7.81 -13.92
C CYS A 171 -0.93 8.75 -15.03
N GLU A 172 -0.82 8.25 -16.26
CA GLU A 172 -0.53 9.10 -17.41
C GLU A 172 -1.61 10.16 -17.59
N LYS A 173 -1.18 11.36 -18.03
CA LYS A 173 -2.10 12.48 -18.31
C LYS A 173 -3.08 12.10 -19.42
N GLY A 174 -4.27 11.67 -19.05
CA GLY A 174 -5.30 11.18 -19.97
C GLY A 174 -6.71 11.32 -19.39
N PRO A 175 -7.71 10.71 -20.04
CA PRO A 175 -9.10 10.74 -19.56
C PRO A 175 -9.24 10.21 -18.12
N VAL A 176 -8.61 9.09 -17.81
CA VAL A 176 -8.65 8.46 -16.48
C VAL A 176 -8.04 9.36 -15.42
N HIS A 177 -6.87 9.98 -15.71
CA HIS A 177 -6.23 10.93 -14.80
C HIS A 177 -7.15 12.11 -14.49
N ARG A 178 -7.78 12.73 -15.52
CA ARG A 178 -8.71 13.84 -15.33
C ARG A 178 -9.94 13.42 -14.52
N CYS A 179 -10.47 12.22 -14.77
CA CYS A 179 -11.59 11.66 -14.03
C CYS A 179 -11.25 11.51 -12.54
N ILE A 180 -10.15 10.84 -12.21
CA ILE A 180 -9.72 10.64 -10.82
C ILE A 180 -9.48 11.98 -10.14
N HIS A 181 -8.85 12.95 -10.83
CA HIS A 181 -8.61 14.28 -10.29
C HIS A 181 -9.93 15.01 -9.99
N ALA A 182 -10.87 15.02 -10.92
CA ALA A 182 -12.18 15.66 -10.71
C ALA A 182 -12.96 14.99 -9.57
N LEU A 183 -12.98 13.66 -9.53
CA LEU A 183 -13.65 12.91 -8.48
C LEU A 183 -13.00 13.11 -7.11
N SER A 184 -11.67 13.24 -7.03
CA SER A 184 -10.98 13.41 -5.74
C SER A 184 -11.44 14.67 -5.00
N HIS A 185 -11.78 15.73 -5.70
CA HIS A 185 -12.37 16.94 -5.10
C HIS A 185 -13.82 16.71 -4.63
N GLN A 186 -14.60 15.93 -5.38
CA GLN A 186 -16.00 15.66 -5.03
C GLN A 186 -16.15 14.72 -3.83
N VAL A 187 -15.21 13.81 -3.63
CA VAL A 187 -15.27 12.83 -2.54
C VAL A 187 -14.47 13.26 -1.30
N GLU A 188 -13.90 14.47 -1.28
CA GLU A 188 -12.95 14.91 -0.25
C GLU A 188 -13.54 14.82 1.16
N ASP A 189 -14.72 15.38 1.40
CA ASP A 189 -15.37 15.37 2.72
C ASP A 189 -15.70 13.95 3.17
N HIS A 190 -16.19 13.09 2.28
CA HIS A 190 -16.51 11.70 2.57
C HIS A 190 -15.25 10.89 2.86
N ALA A 191 -14.18 11.11 2.10
CA ALA A 191 -12.90 10.47 2.30
C ALA A 191 -12.27 10.86 3.64
N GLN A 192 -12.32 12.15 4.01
CA GLN A 192 -11.86 12.65 5.31
C GLN A 192 -12.62 12.02 6.47
N ASN A 193 -13.94 11.91 6.36
CA ASN A 193 -14.79 11.27 7.38
C ASN A 193 -14.43 9.79 7.58
N LEU A 194 -14.09 9.08 6.50
CA LEU A 194 -13.62 7.69 6.54
C LEU A 194 -12.15 7.59 6.95
N GLY A 195 -11.41 8.70 6.90
CA GLY A 195 -9.98 8.77 7.22
C GLY A 195 -9.07 8.12 6.18
N ILE A 196 -9.48 8.19 4.91
CA ILE A 196 -8.70 7.75 3.75
C ILE A 196 -8.36 8.93 2.83
N SER A 197 -7.37 8.75 1.94
CA SER A 197 -7.03 9.83 1.01
C SER A 197 -8.13 10.03 -0.03
N PRO A 198 -8.42 11.29 -0.43
CA PRO A 198 -9.42 11.58 -1.47
C PRO A 198 -9.07 10.90 -2.81
N ARG A 199 -7.78 10.79 -3.14
CA ARG A 199 -7.34 10.11 -4.35
C ARG A 199 -7.66 8.61 -4.31
N PHE A 200 -7.35 7.93 -3.21
CA PHE A 200 -7.69 6.53 -3.03
C PHE A 200 -9.21 6.31 -3.13
N ALA A 201 -10.00 7.16 -2.47
CA ALA A 201 -11.46 7.11 -2.56
C ALA A 201 -11.95 7.28 -4.01
N ALA A 202 -11.43 8.28 -4.74
CA ALA A 202 -11.77 8.53 -6.14
C ALA A 202 -11.40 7.34 -7.05
N THR A 203 -10.22 6.75 -6.87
CA THR A 203 -9.79 5.55 -7.60
C THR A 203 -10.78 4.40 -7.34
N LYS A 204 -11.23 4.20 -6.09
CA LYS A 204 -12.20 3.15 -5.76
C LYS A 204 -13.59 3.42 -6.33
N VAL A 205 -14.01 4.67 -6.44
CA VAL A 205 -15.26 5.03 -7.14
C VAL A 205 -15.17 4.69 -8.63
N VAL A 206 -14.05 5.03 -9.29
CA VAL A 206 -13.82 4.67 -10.71
C VAL A 206 -13.77 3.17 -10.92
N GLU A 207 -13.18 2.42 -10.00
CA GLU A 207 -13.12 0.95 -10.01
C GLU A 207 -14.47 0.29 -9.68
N ASN A 208 -15.50 1.06 -9.31
CA ASN A 208 -16.80 0.61 -8.84
C ASN A 208 -16.70 -0.35 -7.63
N ASP A 209 -15.82 -0.03 -6.68
CA ASP A 209 -15.64 -0.79 -5.44
C ASP A 209 -16.85 -0.57 -4.52
N VAL A 210 -17.79 -1.51 -4.56
CA VAL A 210 -19.08 -1.40 -3.86
C VAL A 210 -18.90 -1.26 -2.34
N GLU A 211 -17.89 -1.88 -1.75
CA GLU A 211 -17.67 -1.83 -0.30
C GLU A 211 -17.17 -0.46 0.14
N ILE A 212 -16.19 0.10 -0.56
CA ILE A 212 -15.70 1.46 -0.26
C ILE A 212 -16.77 2.50 -0.57
N ILE A 213 -17.50 2.36 -1.68
CA ILE A 213 -18.61 3.27 -2.02
C ILE A 213 -19.66 3.28 -0.90
N LYS A 214 -20.04 2.11 -0.35
CA LYS A 214 -20.95 2.04 0.81
C LYS A 214 -20.38 2.73 2.04
N LYS A 215 -19.09 2.54 2.34
CA LYS A 215 -18.43 3.16 3.50
C LYS A 215 -18.32 4.69 3.36
N LEU A 216 -18.17 5.20 2.13
CA LEU A 216 -18.16 6.64 1.83
C LEU A 216 -19.52 7.31 2.04
N ASN A 217 -20.61 6.52 2.06
CA ASN A 217 -21.97 6.98 2.41
C ASN A 217 -22.44 8.19 1.61
N PHE A 218 -22.35 8.12 0.29
CA PHE A 218 -22.86 9.15 -0.60
C PHE A 218 -24.39 9.23 -0.59
N SER A 219 -24.93 10.42 -0.73
CA SER A 219 -26.34 10.59 -1.11
C SER A 219 -26.57 10.05 -2.53
N ARG A 220 -27.83 9.75 -2.84
CA ARG A 220 -28.18 9.28 -4.19
C ARG A 220 -27.77 10.24 -5.30
N ASN A 221 -27.99 11.55 -5.09
CA ASN A 221 -27.64 12.57 -6.07
C ASN A 221 -26.14 12.70 -6.29
N GLU A 222 -25.34 12.64 -5.22
CA GLU A 222 -23.87 12.66 -5.31
C GLU A 222 -23.35 11.44 -6.07
N PHE A 223 -23.88 10.27 -5.79
CA PHE A 223 -23.48 9.05 -6.47
C PHE A 223 -23.82 9.08 -7.96
N GLU A 224 -25.03 9.51 -8.34
CA GLU A 224 -25.44 9.68 -9.74
C GLU A 224 -24.55 10.70 -10.47
N MET A 225 -24.20 11.81 -9.83
CA MET A 225 -23.29 12.81 -10.38
C MET A 225 -21.88 12.23 -10.61
N MET A 226 -21.34 11.46 -9.66
CA MET A 226 -20.02 10.85 -9.78
C MET A 226 -19.98 9.79 -10.89
N GLN A 227 -21.02 8.99 -11.01
CA GLN A 227 -21.15 8.05 -12.14
C GLN A 227 -21.18 8.77 -13.48
N HIS A 228 -21.90 9.88 -13.57
CA HIS A 228 -21.96 10.68 -14.78
C HIS A 228 -20.60 11.28 -15.16
N LEU A 229 -19.86 11.83 -14.18
CA LEU A 229 -18.49 12.32 -14.39
C LEU A 229 -17.55 11.20 -14.87
N SER A 230 -17.66 10.02 -14.30
CA SER A 230 -16.87 8.86 -14.71
C SER A 230 -17.16 8.46 -16.17
N LEU A 231 -18.43 8.41 -16.56
CA LEU A 231 -18.83 8.10 -17.93
C LEU A 231 -18.35 9.14 -18.93
N ILE A 232 -18.50 10.45 -18.65
CA ILE A 232 -18.07 11.53 -19.54
C ILE A 232 -16.55 11.47 -19.78
N HIS A 233 -15.75 11.29 -18.74
CA HIS A 233 -14.30 11.35 -18.86
C HIS A 233 -13.66 10.09 -19.44
N ILE A 234 -14.26 8.91 -19.23
CA ILE A 234 -13.68 7.64 -19.63
C ILE A 234 -14.26 7.13 -20.95
N SER A 235 -15.58 7.36 -21.20
CA SER A 235 -16.30 6.79 -22.34
C SER A 235 -16.37 7.71 -23.56
N GLU A 236 -16.17 9.04 -23.40
CA GLU A 236 -16.08 9.95 -24.55
C GLU A 236 -14.61 10.08 -25.00
N PRO A 237 -14.22 9.46 -26.13
CA PRO A 237 -12.99 9.87 -26.78
C PRO A 237 -13.13 11.34 -27.15
N THR A 238 -12.20 12.17 -26.67
CA THR A 238 -12.11 13.59 -27.05
C THR A 238 -12.44 13.74 -28.53
N ARG A 239 -13.61 14.30 -28.87
CA ARG A 239 -13.84 14.83 -30.22
C ARG A 239 -12.75 15.86 -30.45
N ARG A 240 -11.71 15.48 -31.17
CA ARG A 240 -10.83 16.43 -31.81
C ARG A 240 -11.72 17.16 -32.81
N THR A 241 -12.14 18.37 -32.50
CA THR A 241 -12.60 19.31 -33.49
C THR A 241 -11.46 19.56 -34.46
N PRO A 242 -11.71 19.52 -35.78
CA PRO A 242 -10.72 19.71 -36.81
C PRO A 242 -10.07 21.07 -36.72
#